data_eeba1c49963ece3f04b17a7fda19f6df
#
_entry.id   eeba1c49963ece3f04b17a7fda19f6df
#
_cell.length_a   1.000
_cell.length_b   1.000
_cell.length_c   1.000
_cell.angle_alpha   90.00
_cell.angle_beta   90.00
_cell.angle_gamma   90.00
#
_symmetry.space_group_name_H-M   'P 1'
#
loop_
_entity.id
_entity.type
_entity.pdbx_description
1 polymer ?
#
loop_
_entity_poly.entity_id
_entity_poly.type
_entity_poly.pdbx_seq_one_letter_code
_entity_poly.pdbx_strand_id
1 'polypeptide(L)'
;MQTNNSKEKVRQLQNKLYLTAKKCDSRRFHALYDKVYRDDVLFEAWKRVKANKGSSGVDGIGIEDIEEMGIEKYLSEIKSELMDGKYKPSPVKRVMIPKPDGSERPLEIPTVKDRIVQMATKIAIEPVFEADFRDCSYGFRPKRSARQALEVVRKACNNKGYYVVDADIEKFFDNVNQDKLMKLAEQRISDRRILKLIRQWLVSGVLYGNVLTISELGTSQGAVISPLLANIYLNTLDRLWEKYGLTHGILVRYADDTVIICKNKKNANHALNLLQYIMAKLDLKLHPVKTKIVSMWDGKEGFDFLGMHHRRMTTETSKGQLYKETYQYPSRKAMKKMKAEIKKNVNGRSLLVAKEEDLIKNLNPKIIGWKNYYSTKTNETWMQELDWYIICTFTRWYNKKHQRRKHMSRVGFVRNSIYEKGLKKMARA
;
A
#
# COMPACT_ATOMS: atom_id res chain seq x y z
N MET A 1 -15.37 29.59 2.07
CA MET A 1 -14.31 30.01 3.03
C MET A 1 -14.07 29.02 4.20
N GLN A 2 -15.03 28.22 4.63
CA GLN A 2 -14.85 27.26 5.76
C GLN A 2 -13.90 26.09 5.48
N THR A 3 -13.76 25.65 4.23
CA THR A 3 -13.03 24.43 3.86
C THR A 3 -11.50 24.49 3.99
N ASN A 4 -10.86 25.64 3.70
CA ASN A 4 -9.42 25.78 3.83
C ASN A 4 -8.97 25.92 5.29
N ASN A 5 -9.83 26.50 6.13
CA ASN A 5 -9.54 26.69 7.55
C ASN A 5 -9.55 25.35 8.33
N SER A 6 -10.42 24.40 7.98
CA SER A 6 -10.49 23.08 8.65
C SER A 6 -9.24 22.24 8.42
N LYS A 7 -8.75 22.17 7.19
CA LYS A 7 -7.53 21.42 6.84
C LYS A 7 -6.30 21.97 7.58
N GLU A 8 -6.17 23.29 7.64
CA GLU A 8 -5.05 23.92 8.33
C GLU A 8 -5.11 23.70 9.84
N LYS A 9 -6.29 23.85 10.47
CA LYS A 9 -6.49 23.54 11.90
C LYS A 9 -6.13 22.10 12.24
N VAL A 10 -6.54 21.14 11.41
CA VAL A 10 -6.20 19.71 11.58
C VAL A 10 -4.69 19.51 11.45
N ARG A 11 -4.04 20.15 10.48
CA ARG A 11 -2.58 20.06 10.29
C ARG A 11 -1.81 20.63 11.48
N GLN A 12 -2.27 21.75 12.03
CA GLN A 12 -1.69 22.35 13.24
C GLN A 12 -1.85 21.42 14.45
N LEU A 13 -3.04 20.81 14.64
CA LEU A 13 -3.25 19.80 15.66
C LEU A 13 -2.28 18.63 15.51
N GLN A 14 -2.17 18.06 14.32
CA GLN A 14 -1.28 16.93 14.05
C GLN A 14 0.19 17.29 14.31
N ASN A 15 0.63 18.47 13.87
CA ASN A 15 1.98 18.96 14.14
C ASN A 15 2.26 19.10 15.64
N LYS A 16 1.32 19.69 16.39
CA LYS A 16 1.45 19.86 17.85
C LYS A 16 1.57 18.50 18.55
N LEU A 17 0.73 17.54 18.19
CA LEU A 17 0.79 16.17 18.73
C LEU A 17 2.11 15.48 18.41
N TYR A 18 2.55 15.54 17.15
CA TYR A 18 3.82 14.97 16.71
C TYR A 18 5.03 15.56 17.47
N LEU A 19 5.14 16.89 17.52
CA LEU A 19 6.24 17.56 18.21
C LEU A 19 6.24 17.24 19.71
N THR A 20 5.06 17.17 20.33
CA THR A 20 4.92 16.80 21.74
C THR A 20 5.33 15.34 21.98
N ALA A 21 4.96 14.43 21.09
CA ALA A 21 5.36 13.02 21.15
C ALA A 21 6.86 12.84 20.92
N LYS A 22 7.44 13.61 19.99
CA LYS A 22 8.87 13.54 19.65
C LYS A 22 9.78 14.08 20.74
N LYS A 23 9.30 15.05 21.55
CA LYS A 23 10.07 15.61 22.67
C LYS A 23 10.23 14.62 23.83
N CYS A 24 9.28 13.70 24.01
CA CYS A 24 9.29 12.75 25.13
C CYS A 24 8.70 11.41 24.66
N ASP A 25 9.58 10.43 24.49
CA ASP A 25 9.24 9.08 24.01
C ASP A 25 8.48 8.23 25.04
N SER A 26 8.60 8.56 26.33
CA SER A 26 7.86 7.93 27.43
C SER A 26 6.48 8.57 27.69
N ARG A 27 6.17 9.72 27.06
CA ARG A 27 4.91 10.42 27.29
C ARG A 27 3.71 9.60 26.79
N ARG A 28 2.72 9.40 27.68
CA ARG A 28 1.42 8.83 27.37
C ARG A 28 0.38 9.92 27.25
N PHE A 29 -0.45 9.82 26.21
CA PHE A 29 -1.47 10.84 25.91
C PHE A 29 -2.82 10.41 26.49
N HIS A 30 -3.40 11.25 27.38
CA HIS A 30 -4.64 11.01 28.11
C HIS A 30 -5.84 11.80 27.57
N ALA A 31 -5.62 12.78 26.71
CA ALA A 31 -6.67 13.66 26.19
C ALA A 31 -6.58 13.70 24.65
N LEU A 32 -7.06 12.62 23.99
CA LEU A 32 -7.11 12.47 22.55
C LEU A 32 -8.53 12.30 22.03
N TYR A 33 -9.44 11.75 22.84
CA TYR A 33 -10.79 11.45 22.41
C TYR A 33 -11.59 12.70 22.05
N ASP A 34 -11.41 13.79 22.78
CA ASP A 34 -12.02 15.11 22.49
C ASP A 34 -11.56 15.66 21.13
N LYS A 35 -10.42 15.21 20.59
CA LYS A 35 -9.95 15.59 19.27
C LYS A 35 -10.70 14.86 18.15
N VAL A 36 -11.20 13.65 18.42
CA VAL A 36 -11.89 12.81 17.42
C VAL A 36 -13.21 13.43 16.98
N TYR A 37 -14.00 13.97 17.90
CA TYR A 37 -15.31 14.55 17.58
C TYR A 37 -15.29 16.08 17.34
N ARG A 38 -14.12 16.68 17.14
CA ARG A 38 -14.02 18.08 16.67
C ARG A 38 -14.61 18.19 15.28
N ASP A 39 -15.34 19.27 15.03
CA ASP A 39 -16.02 19.50 13.74
C ASP A 39 -15.03 19.53 12.57
N ASP A 40 -13.88 20.19 12.75
CA ASP A 40 -12.83 20.25 11.72
C ASP A 40 -12.19 18.88 11.43
N VAL A 41 -12.06 18.02 12.45
CA VAL A 41 -11.51 16.66 12.31
C VAL A 41 -12.53 15.73 11.65
N LEU A 42 -13.80 15.74 12.06
CA LEU A 42 -14.86 14.95 11.44
C LEU A 42 -15.06 15.34 9.97
N PHE A 43 -15.04 16.62 9.66
CA PHE A 43 -15.17 17.12 8.29
C PHE A 43 -13.98 16.71 7.41
N GLU A 44 -12.75 16.80 7.93
CA GLU A 44 -11.55 16.32 7.21
C GLU A 44 -11.59 14.80 7.05
N ALA A 45 -12.06 14.06 8.05
CA ALA A 45 -12.25 12.62 7.97
C ALA A 45 -13.25 12.23 6.87
N TRP A 46 -14.40 12.91 6.82
CA TRP A 46 -15.36 12.75 5.74
C TRP A 46 -14.74 12.97 4.36
N LYS A 47 -14.03 14.08 4.15
CA LYS A 47 -13.36 14.37 2.87
C LYS A 47 -12.42 13.24 2.43
N ARG A 48 -11.64 12.70 3.35
CA ARG A 48 -10.72 11.60 3.05
C ARG A 48 -11.46 10.30 2.74
N VAL A 49 -12.54 10.00 3.46
CA VAL A 49 -13.37 8.82 3.21
C VAL A 49 -14.07 8.94 1.86
N LYS A 50 -14.66 10.09 1.55
CA LYS A 50 -15.32 10.38 0.27
C LYS A 50 -14.36 10.25 -0.90
N ALA A 51 -13.12 10.76 -0.79
CA ALA A 51 -12.12 10.69 -1.84
C ALA A 51 -11.75 9.26 -2.26
N ASN A 52 -11.90 8.29 -1.36
CA ASN A 52 -11.62 6.87 -1.64
C ASN A 52 -12.76 6.15 -2.40
N LYS A 53 -13.93 6.76 -2.56
CA LYS A 53 -15.09 6.21 -3.32
C LYS A 53 -15.39 4.74 -3.00
N GLY A 54 -15.28 4.36 -1.71
CA GLY A 54 -15.49 2.98 -1.29
C GLY A 54 -16.98 2.62 -1.22
N SER A 55 -17.29 1.34 -1.47
CA SER A 55 -18.65 0.79 -1.40
C SER A 55 -19.25 0.86 0.01
N SER A 56 -20.59 0.75 0.12
CA SER A 56 -21.33 0.68 1.38
C SER A 56 -20.94 -0.54 2.24
N GLY A 57 -21.13 -0.42 3.56
CA GLY A 57 -20.93 -1.50 4.53
C GLY A 57 -22.15 -2.43 4.64
N VAL A 58 -22.37 -2.95 5.84
CA VAL A 58 -23.51 -3.84 6.16
C VAL A 58 -24.85 -3.09 6.20
N ASP A 59 -24.81 -1.77 6.44
CA ASP A 59 -25.96 -0.87 6.49
C ASP A 59 -26.50 -0.49 5.11
N GLY A 60 -25.77 -0.78 4.04
CA GLY A 60 -26.12 -0.41 2.68
C GLY A 60 -25.95 1.09 2.35
N ILE A 61 -25.60 1.93 3.33
CA ILE A 61 -25.49 3.39 3.17
C ILE A 61 -24.16 3.72 2.45
N GLY A 62 -24.26 4.35 1.29
CA GLY A 62 -23.13 4.79 0.48
C GLY A 62 -22.74 6.25 0.73
N ILE A 63 -21.78 6.73 -0.06
CA ILE A 63 -21.31 8.13 0.00
C ILE A 63 -22.41 9.07 -0.53
N GLU A 64 -23.10 8.68 -1.60
CA GLU A 64 -24.12 9.46 -2.28
C GLU A 64 -25.35 9.64 -1.36
N ASP A 65 -25.79 8.57 -0.69
CA ASP A 65 -26.88 8.61 0.27
C ASP A 65 -26.62 9.64 1.41
N ILE A 66 -25.38 9.68 1.91
CA ILE A 66 -25.00 10.64 2.97
C ILE A 66 -25.00 12.09 2.43
N GLU A 67 -24.63 12.29 1.17
CA GLU A 67 -24.69 13.61 0.55
C GLU A 67 -26.14 14.10 0.41
N GLU A 68 -27.06 13.22 0.04
CA GLU A 68 -28.50 13.50 -0.04
C GLU A 68 -29.13 13.77 1.34
N MET A 69 -28.73 13.03 2.38
CA MET A 69 -29.17 13.26 3.77
C MET A 69 -28.69 14.59 4.36
N GLY A 70 -27.65 15.18 3.79
CA GLY A 70 -26.99 16.37 4.27
C GLY A 70 -25.81 16.09 5.20
N ILE A 71 -24.62 16.41 4.73
CA ILE A 71 -23.33 16.10 5.38
C ILE A 71 -23.23 16.68 6.79
N GLU A 72 -23.65 17.93 6.99
CA GLU A 72 -23.54 18.62 8.28
C GLU A 72 -24.40 17.93 9.34
N LYS A 73 -25.62 17.54 8.99
CA LYS A 73 -26.51 16.78 9.85
C LYS A 73 -25.90 15.44 10.24
N TYR A 74 -25.43 14.67 9.25
CA TYR A 74 -24.82 13.35 9.47
C TYR A 74 -23.58 13.41 10.38
N LEU A 75 -22.70 14.39 10.18
CA LEU A 75 -21.53 14.58 11.04
C LEU A 75 -21.89 15.05 12.44
N SER A 76 -22.96 15.84 12.59
CA SER A 76 -23.48 16.25 13.90
C SER A 76 -24.06 15.08 14.70
N GLU A 77 -24.73 14.15 14.04
CA GLU A 77 -25.19 12.89 14.65
C GLU A 77 -24.02 12.04 15.15
N ILE A 78 -22.98 11.84 14.31
CA ILE A 78 -21.75 11.12 14.71
C ILE A 78 -21.08 11.81 15.91
N LYS A 79 -21.01 13.14 15.89
CA LYS A 79 -20.44 13.93 16.99
C LYS A 79 -21.19 13.70 18.29
N SER A 80 -22.54 13.77 18.26
CA SER A 80 -23.37 13.53 19.42
C SER A 80 -23.21 12.12 19.98
N GLU A 81 -23.23 11.09 19.13
CA GLU A 81 -22.98 9.71 19.54
C GLU A 81 -21.61 9.52 20.22
N LEU A 82 -20.56 10.18 19.70
CA LEU A 82 -19.23 10.13 20.30
C LEU A 82 -19.17 10.87 21.63
N MET A 83 -19.75 12.06 21.73
CA MET A 83 -19.81 12.86 22.97
C MET A 83 -20.54 12.12 24.07
N ASP A 84 -21.68 11.51 23.76
CA ASP A 84 -22.53 10.75 24.70
C ASP A 84 -21.91 9.35 25.01
N GLY A 85 -20.88 8.92 24.32
CA GLY A 85 -20.30 7.58 24.46
C GLY A 85 -21.20 6.44 23.93
N LYS A 86 -22.22 6.79 23.12
CA LYS A 86 -23.21 5.86 22.54
C LYS A 86 -22.72 5.20 21.25
N TYR A 87 -21.68 5.73 20.60
CA TYR A 87 -21.13 5.15 19.37
C TYR A 87 -20.71 3.71 19.60
N LYS A 88 -21.20 2.83 18.72
CA LYS A 88 -20.80 1.42 18.63
C LYS A 88 -20.50 1.10 17.15
N PRO A 89 -19.35 0.47 16.83
CA PRO A 89 -19.09 0.06 15.47
C PRO A 89 -20.00 -1.06 15.02
N SER A 90 -20.37 -1.04 13.75
CA SER A 90 -21.09 -2.12 13.10
C SER A 90 -20.13 -3.27 12.71
N PRO A 91 -20.64 -4.48 12.52
CA PRO A 91 -19.86 -5.55 11.90
C PRO A 91 -19.33 -5.13 10.51
N VAL A 92 -18.18 -5.65 10.11
CA VAL A 92 -17.65 -5.39 8.76
C VAL A 92 -18.21 -6.38 7.74
N LYS A 93 -18.56 -5.90 6.55
CA LYS A 93 -19.05 -6.72 5.44
C LYS A 93 -17.87 -7.38 4.74
N ARG A 94 -17.80 -8.72 4.73
CA ARG A 94 -16.76 -9.45 3.99
C ARG A 94 -17.17 -9.67 2.55
N VAL A 95 -16.25 -9.36 1.64
CA VAL A 95 -16.36 -9.62 0.19
C VAL A 95 -15.08 -10.34 -0.25
N MET A 96 -15.23 -11.42 -1.01
CA MET A 96 -14.09 -12.16 -1.55
C MET A 96 -13.65 -11.55 -2.89
N ILE A 97 -12.37 -11.18 -2.99
CA ILE A 97 -11.78 -10.63 -4.22
C ILE A 97 -10.86 -11.67 -4.84
N PRO A 98 -11.09 -12.06 -6.12
CA PRO A 98 -10.25 -13.04 -6.78
C PRO A 98 -8.82 -12.50 -6.98
N LYS A 99 -7.83 -13.33 -6.64
CA LYS A 99 -6.41 -13.07 -6.93
C LYS A 99 -6.03 -13.63 -8.31
N PRO A 100 -4.93 -13.13 -8.91
CA PRO A 100 -4.44 -13.63 -10.20
C PRO A 100 -4.00 -15.10 -10.20
N ASP A 101 -3.76 -15.69 -9.03
CA ASP A 101 -3.39 -17.09 -8.84
C ASP A 101 -4.60 -18.02 -8.68
N GLY A 102 -5.82 -17.49 -8.78
CA GLY A 102 -7.07 -18.23 -8.61
C GLY A 102 -7.53 -18.35 -7.15
N SER A 103 -6.71 -17.96 -6.17
CA SER A 103 -7.15 -17.86 -4.77
C SER A 103 -7.96 -16.59 -4.53
N GLU A 104 -8.68 -16.56 -3.41
CA GLU A 104 -9.46 -15.38 -3.02
C GLU A 104 -8.78 -14.63 -1.88
N ARG A 105 -9.03 -13.33 -1.83
CA ARG A 105 -8.62 -12.45 -0.73
C ARG A 105 -9.86 -11.89 -0.06
N PRO A 106 -10.07 -12.11 1.22
CA PRO A 106 -11.15 -11.45 1.94
C PRO A 106 -10.85 -9.94 2.02
N LEU A 107 -11.85 -9.13 1.70
CA LEU A 107 -11.86 -7.69 1.95
C LEU A 107 -13.00 -7.39 2.91
N GLU A 108 -12.72 -6.70 3.97
CA GLU A 108 -13.66 -6.36 5.02
C GLU A 108 -14.00 -4.87 4.93
N ILE A 109 -15.26 -4.56 4.71
CA ILE A 109 -15.76 -3.23 4.39
C ILE A 109 -16.56 -2.71 5.58
N PRO A 110 -16.02 -1.77 6.38
CA PRO A 110 -16.79 -1.08 7.44
C PRO A 110 -17.85 -0.18 6.85
N THR A 111 -18.86 0.17 7.62
CA THR A 111 -19.84 1.22 7.26
C THR A 111 -19.14 2.55 6.97
N VAL A 112 -19.81 3.45 6.25
CA VAL A 112 -19.24 4.80 6.01
C VAL A 112 -19.08 5.55 7.32
N LYS A 113 -20.03 5.41 8.25
CA LYS A 113 -19.95 5.94 9.61
C LYS A 113 -18.68 5.50 10.32
N ASP A 114 -18.44 4.19 10.35
CA ASP A 114 -17.25 3.63 11.01
C ASP A 114 -15.95 4.10 10.34
N ARG A 115 -15.93 4.18 9.01
CA ARG A 115 -14.76 4.73 8.29
C ARG A 115 -14.47 6.18 8.66
N ILE A 116 -15.50 7.01 8.86
CA ILE A 116 -15.34 8.41 9.30
C ILE A 116 -14.76 8.44 10.71
N VAL A 117 -15.32 7.68 11.66
CA VAL A 117 -14.84 7.65 13.05
C VAL A 117 -13.43 7.07 13.15
N GLN A 118 -13.12 6.01 12.39
CA GLN A 118 -11.76 5.46 12.28
C GLN A 118 -10.78 6.47 11.69
N MET A 119 -11.18 7.21 10.66
CA MET A 119 -10.33 8.24 10.05
C MET A 119 -10.10 9.42 11.00
N ALA A 120 -11.13 9.87 11.72
CA ALA A 120 -11.02 10.91 12.72
C ALA A 120 -10.10 10.50 13.87
N THR A 121 -10.24 9.25 14.35
CA THR A 121 -9.35 8.67 15.37
C THR A 121 -7.92 8.57 14.84
N LYS A 122 -7.73 8.09 13.61
CA LYS A 122 -6.42 8.03 12.96
C LYS A 122 -5.77 9.42 12.87
N ILE A 123 -6.51 10.45 12.49
CA ILE A 123 -6.02 11.84 12.44
C ILE A 123 -5.47 12.28 13.81
N ALA A 124 -6.13 11.89 14.90
CA ALA A 124 -5.73 12.26 16.26
C ALA A 124 -4.53 11.44 16.77
N ILE A 125 -4.47 10.12 16.49
CA ILE A 125 -3.43 9.26 17.12
C ILE A 125 -2.21 9.01 16.24
N GLU A 126 -2.32 9.04 14.90
CA GLU A 126 -1.21 8.79 13.97
C GLU A 126 0.02 9.65 14.25
N PRO A 127 -0.08 10.96 14.53
CA PRO A 127 1.10 11.78 14.83
C PRO A 127 1.87 11.33 16.06
N VAL A 128 1.20 10.76 17.04
CA VAL A 128 1.82 10.26 18.28
C VAL A 128 2.70 9.05 17.97
N PHE A 129 2.20 8.10 17.19
CA PHE A 129 2.96 6.90 16.82
C PHE A 129 4.00 7.17 15.75
N GLU A 130 3.71 8.08 14.80
CA GLU A 130 4.67 8.48 13.76
C GLU A 130 5.97 9.02 14.36
N ALA A 131 5.92 9.64 15.54
CA ALA A 131 7.09 10.11 16.27
C ALA A 131 8.03 8.96 16.71
N ASP A 132 7.50 7.74 16.86
CA ASP A 132 8.23 6.55 17.32
C ASP A 132 8.66 5.61 16.19
N PHE A 133 8.03 5.72 15.01
CA PHE A 133 8.32 4.82 13.89
C PHE A 133 9.73 5.02 13.35
N ARG A 134 10.40 3.90 13.04
CA ARG A 134 11.78 3.86 12.60
C ARG A 134 11.92 4.14 11.09
N ASP A 135 13.13 4.52 10.69
CA ASP A 135 13.42 4.91 9.30
C ASP A 135 13.38 3.73 8.32
N CYS A 136 13.48 2.50 8.81
CA CYS A 136 13.37 1.30 8.00
C CYS A 136 11.94 0.99 7.52
N SER A 137 10.91 1.65 8.09
CA SER A 137 9.49 1.46 7.77
C SER A 137 8.95 2.56 6.85
N TYR A 138 8.29 2.16 5.75
CA TYR A 138 7.83 3.08 4.70
C TYR A 138 6.33 3.00 4.40
N GLY A 139 5.69 1.83 4.61
CA GLY A 139 4.31 1.59 4.22
C GLY A 139 3.30 2.38 5.08
N PHE A 140 2.30 2.98 4.44
CA PHE A 140 1.17 3.67 5.08
C PHE A 140 1.55 4.77 6.07
N ARG A 141 2.72 5.37 5.91
CA ARG A 141 3.22 6.47 6.75
C ARG A 141 3.17 7.81 6.00
N PRO A 142 2.89 8.92 6.73
CA PRO A 142 2.98 10.26 6.14
C PRO A 142 4.38 10.55 5.58
N LYS A 143 4.44 11.18 4.39
CA LYS A 143 5.70 11.58 3.73
C LYS A 143 6.67 10.42 3.40
N ARG A 144 6.25 9.17 3.54
CA ARG A 144 6.99 7.97 3.13
C ARG A 144 6.32 7.36 1.89
N SER A 145 7.10 6.67 1.08
CA SER A 145 6.61 6.08 -0.17
C SER A 145 7.34 4.79 -0.53
N ALA A 146 6.70 3.96 -1.37
CA ALA A 146 7.32 2.77 -1.93
C ALA A 146 8.60 3.10 -2.71
N ARG A 147 8.65 4.24 -3.40
CA ARG A 147 9.81 4.69 -4.15
C ARG A 147 11.03 4.93 -3.24
N GLN A 148 10.83 5.51 -2.06
CA GLN A 148 11.90 5.69 -1.07
C GLN A 148 12.42 4.34 -0.56
N ALA A 149 11.53 3.39 -0.25
CA ALA A 149 11.91 2.03 0.14
C ALA A 149 12.74 1.33 -0.95
N LEU A 150 12.27 1.38 -2.20
CA LEU A 150 12.96 0.82 -3.36
C LEU A 150 14.35 1.44 -3.58
N GLU A 151 14.49 2.74 -3.38
CA GLU A 151 15.78 3.43 -3.52
C GLU A 151 16.77 3.02 -2.43
N VAL A 152 16.32 2.81 -1.19
CA VAL A 152 17.18 2.28 -0.11
C VAL A 152 17.63 0.86 -0.44
N VAL A 153 16.73 0.00 -0.92
CA VAL A 153 17.07 -1.35 -1.36
C VAL A 153 18.13 -1.32 -2.46
N ARG A 154 17.94 -0.48 -3.51
CA ARG A 154 18.91 -0.35 -4.62
C ARG A 154 20.28 0.09 -4.12
N LYS A 155 20.33 1.13 -3.28
CA LYS A 155 21.58 1.63 -2.70
C LYS A 155 22.28 0.57 -1.85
N ALA A 156 21.54 -0.14 -1.01
CA ALA A 156 22.10 -1.19 -0.17
C ALA A 156 22.65 -2.35 -0.98
N CYS A 157 21.94 -2.80 -2.03
CA CYS A 157 22.40 -3.86 -2.93
C CYS A 157 23.65 -3.44 -3.73
N ASN A 158 23.76 -2.16 -4.14
CA ASN A 158 24.96 -1.64 -4.81
C ASN A 158 26.15 -1.46 -3.84
N ASN A 159 25.88 -1.26 -2.54
CA ASN A 159 26.90 -1.14 -1.52
C ASN A 159 27.18 -2.47 -0.81
N LYS A 160 27.67 -3.46 -1.56
CA LYS A 160 28.05 -4.80 -1.07
C LYS A 160 26.91 -5.63 -0.45
N GLY A 161 25.65 -5.30 -0.73
CA GLY A 161 24.48 -6.09 -0.34
C GLY A 161 24.25 -7.27 -1.29
N TYR A 162 24.90 -8.39 -1.04
CA TYR A 162 24.91 -9.52 -1.99
C TYR A 162 23.91 -10.62 -1.66
N TYR A 163 23.39 -10.63 -0.45
CA TYR A 163 22.43 -11.61 0.00
C TYR A 163 21.19 -10.88 0.56
N VAL A 164 20.03 -11.33 0.17
CA VAL A 164 18.77 -10.71 0.58
C VAL A 164 17.88 -11.74 1.24
N VAL A 165 17.46 -11.47 2.47
CA VAL A 165 16.36 -12.20 3.10
C VAL A 165 15.07 -11.55 2.61
N ASP A 166 14.33 -12.25 1.76
CA ASP A 166 13.00 -11.88 1.28
C ASP A 166 11.99 -12.58 2.18
N ALA A 167 11.27 -11.83 3.01
CA ALA A 167 10.45 -12.37 4.08
C ALA A 167 8.98 -11.96 3.91
N ASP A 168 8.10 -12.95 3.92
CA ASP A 168 6.64 -12.80 3.87
C ASP A 168 6.04 -13.29 5.20
N ILE A 169 5.20 -12.49 5.85
CA ILE A 169 4.53 -12.86 7.08
C ILE A 169 3.25 -13.62 6.74
N GLU A 170 3.07 -14.80 7.34
CA GLU A 170 1.90 -15.62 7.06
C GLU A 170 0.62 -14.96 7.57
N LYS A 171 -0.31 -14.63 6.64
CA LYS A 171 -1.64 -14.07 6.94
C LYS A 171 -1.59 -12.99 8.03
N PHE A 172 -0.72 -12.00 7.87
CA PHE A 172 -0.40 -11.00 8.90
C PHE A 172 -1.66 -10.41 9.56
N PHE A 173 -2.60 -9.89 8.76
CA PHE A 173 -3.80 -9.24 9.28
C PHE A 173 -4.71 -10.19 10.05
N ASP A 174 -4.73 -11.48 9.71
CA ASP A 174 -5.55 -12.50 10.37
C ASP A 174 -4.91 -12.99 11.68
N ASN A 175 -3.57 -12.85 11.82
CA ASN A 175 -2.78 -13.41 12.93
C ASN A 175 -2.32 -12.40 13.96
N VAL A 176 -2.65 -11.11 13.82
CA VAL A 176 -2.31 -10.09 14.82
C VAL A 176 -2.96 -10.42 16.16
N ASN A 177 -2.16 -10.60 17.21
CA ASN A 177 -2.65 -10.78 18.56
C ASN A 177 -3.21 -9.45 19.09
N GLN A 178 -4.54 -9.40 19.28
CA GLN A 178 -5.24 -8.16 19.67
C GLN A 178 -4.81 -7.64 21.03
N ASP A 179 -4.55 -8.50 22.00
CA ASP A 179 -4.12 -8.07 23.35
C ASP A 179 -2.71 -7.50 23.34
N LYS A 180 -1.78 -8.11 22.56
CA LYS A 180 -0.45 -7.52 22.34
C LYS A 180 -0.54 -6.17 21.64
N LEU A 181 -1.39 -6.06 20.62
CA LEU A 181 -1.62 -4.79 19.93
C LEU A 181 -2.14 -3.72 20.89
N MET A 182 -3.10 -4.05 21.74
CA MET A 182 -3.61 -3.10 22.75
C MET A 182 -2.53 -2.66 23.72
N LYS A 183 -1.71 -3.60 24.25
CA LYS A 183 -0.56 -3.28 25.11
C LYS A 183 0.45 -2.36 24.42
N LEU A 184 0.70 -2.53 23.12
CA LEU A 184 1.59 -1.66 22.35
C LEU A 184 0.97 -0.28 22.15
N ALA A 185 -0.32 -0.19 21.89
CA ALA A 185 -1.03 1.09 21.80
C ALA A 185 -1.03 1.84 23.14
N GLU A 186 -1.19 1.14 24.26
CA GLU A 186 -1.18 1.68 25.61
C GLU A 186 0.18 2.28 26.01
N GLN A 187 1.27 1.91 25.36
CA GLN A 187 2.59 2.52 25.62
C GLN A 187 2.58 4.03 25.33
N ARG A 188 1.74 4.50 24.41
CA ARG A 188 1.66 5.93 24.05
C ARG A 188 0.30 6.56 24.35
N ILE A 189 -0.74 5.75 24.49
CA ILE A 189 -2.11 6.23 24.73
C ILE A 189 -2.56 5.75 26.13
N SER A 190 -3.01 6.67 26.97
CA SER A 190 -3.69 6.38 28.24
C SER A 190 -5.15 6.86 28.25
N ASP A 191 -5.63 7.47 27.15
CA ASP A 191 -7.04 7.80 26.98
C ASP A 191 -7.86 6.52 26.79
N ARG A 192 -8.56 6.11 27.84
CA ARG A 192 -9.36 4.87 27.88
C ARG A 192 -10.45 4.85 26.81
N ARG A 193 -10.97 6.00 26.40
CA ARG A 193 -12.02 6.11 25.38
C ARG A 193 -11.45 5.79 23.99
N ILE A 194 -10.24 6.26 23.68
CA ILE A 194 -9.53 5.86 22.44
C ILE A 194 -9.23 4.36 22.43
N LEU A 195 -8.70 3.83 23.52
CA LEU A 195 -8.40 2.40 23.63
C LEU A 195 -9.68 1.56 23.50
N LYS A 196 -10.81 2.01 24.08
CA LYS A 196 -12.11 1.37 23.93
C LYS A 196 -12.55 1.33 22.45
N LEU A 197 -12.42 2.45 21.71
CA LEU A 197 -12.74 2.49 20.28
C LEU A 197 -11.90 1.47 19.50
N ILE A 198 -10.59 1.45 19.72
CA ILE A 198 -9.70 0.49 19.03
C ILE A 198 -10.15 -0.94 19.33
N ARG A 199 -10.40 -1.26 20.62
CA ARG A 199 -10.85 -2.61 21.01
C ARG A 199 -12.20 -2.97 20.37
N GLN A 200 -13.14 -2.04 20.34
CA GLN A 200 -14.44 -2.26 19.72
C GLN A 200 -14.33 -2.58 18.23
N TRP A 201 -13.46 -1.90 17.47
CA TRP A 201 -13.25 -2.24 16.06
C TRP A 201 -12.58 -3.60 15.85
N LEU A 202 -11.69 -4.00 16.74
CA LEU A 202 -11.05 -5.31 16.68
C LEU A 202 -12.04 -6.45 16.88
N VAL A 203 -13.07 -6.25 17.71
CA VAL A 203 -14.08 -7.26 18.08
C VAL A 203 -15.45 -7.03 17.44
N SER A 204 -15.58 -6.07 16.50
CA SER A 204 -16.90 -5.70 15.90
C SER A 204 -17.55 -6.82 15.10
N GLY A 205 -16.82 -7.88 14.79
CA GLY A 205 -17.32 -9.01 14.02
C GLY A 205 -17.27 -8.80 12.51
N VAL A 206 -17.38 -9.89 11.80
CA VAL A 206 -17.34 -9.99 10.34
C VAL A 206 -18.63 -10.64 9.86
N LEU A 207 -19.39 -9.96 9.02
CA LEU A 207 -20.57 -10.49 8.36
C LEU A 207 -20.21 -10.99 6.96
N TYR A 208 -20.41 -12.30 6.73
CA TYR A 208 -20.25 -12.93 5.41
C TYR A 208 -21.53 -13.69 5.05
N GLY A 209 -22.22 -13.22 4.00
CA GLY A 209 -23.60 -13.64 3.77
C GLY A 209 -24.48 -13.26 4.97
N ASN A 210 -25.09 -14.25 5.59
CA ASN A 210 -25.93 -14.10 6.79
C ASN A 210 -25.25 -14.58 8.09
N VAL A 211 -23.93 -14.91 8.02
CA VAL A 211 -23.20 -15.43 9.17
C VAL A 211 -22.33 -14.34 9.78
N LEU A 212 -22.56 -14.04 11.05
CA LEU A 212 -21.73 -13.14 11.85
C LEU A 212 -20.67 -13.96 12.60
N THR A 213 -19.42 -13.65 12.37
CA THR A 213 -18.28 -14.27 13.06
C THR A 213 -17.52 -13.22 13.86
N ILE A 214 -17.23 -13.51 15.12
CA ILE A 214 -16.36 -12.67 15.97
C ILE A 214 -15.03 -13.40 16.09
N SER A 215 -13.92 -12.67 15.89
CA SER A 215 -12.58 -13.22 16.02
C SER A 215 -11.84 -12.54 17.17
N GLU A 216 -11.12 -13.34 17.97
CA GLU A 216 -10.22 -12.84 19.01
C GLU A 216 -8.81 -12.50 18.47
N LEU A 217 -8.55 -12.87 17.22
CA LEU A 217 -7.30 -12.61 16.51
C LEU A 217 -7.57 -11.75 15.26
N GLY A 218 -6.55 -11.05 14.86
CA GLY A 218 -6.55 -10.30 13.61
C GLY A 218 -7.03 -8.87 13.73
N THR A 219 -6.83 -8.16 12.64
CA THR A 219 -7.37 -6.81 12.39
C THR A 219 -8.06 -6.80 11.05
N SER A 220 -9.18 -6.09 10.92
CA SER A 220 -9.97 -6.04 9.70
C SER A 220 -9.13 -5.64 8.47
N GLN A 221 -9.12 -6.50 7.44
CA GLN A 221 -8.41 -6.24 6.19
C GLN A 221 -9.25 -5.35 5.28
N GLY A 222 -9.05 -4.02 5.40
CA GLY A 222 -9.78 -3.00 4.64
C GLY A 222 -10.29 -1.85 5.50
N ALA A 223 -10.24 -1.96 6.82
CA ALA A 223 -10.56 -0.86 7.71
C ALA A 223 -9.52 0.27 7.63
N VAL A 224 -9.98 1.50 7.76
CA VAL A 224 -9.17 2.72 7.60
C VAL A 224 -8.04 2.83 8.62
N ILE A 225 -8.25 2.30 9.83
CA ILE A 225 -7.29 2.37 10.92
C ILE A 225 -6.28 1.21 10.90
N SER A 226 -6.60 0.08 10.25
CA SER A 226 -5.79 -1.15 10.27
C SER A 226 -4.34 -0.96 9.81
N PRO A 227 -4.02 -0.14 8.79
CA PRO A 227 -2.63 0.12 8.41
C PRO A 227 -1.80 0.80 9.51
N LEU A 228 -2.42 1.69 10.29
CA LEU A 228 -1.75 2.31 11.43
C LEU A 228 -1.52 1.29 12.56
N LEU A 229 -2.54 0.49 12.88
CA LEU A 229 -2.43 -0.57 13.89
C LEU A 229 -1.36 -1.62 13.51
N ALA A 230 -1.30 -1.98 12.22
CA ALA A 230 -0.25 -2.84 11.68
C ALA A 230 1.16 -2.25 11.90
N ASN A 231 1.34 -0.95 11.64
CA ASN A 231 2.60 -0.29 11.89
C ASN A 231 2.95 -0.18 13.38
N ILE A 232 1.96 0.03 14.25
CA ILE A 232 2.16 0.01 15.73
C ILE A 232 2.67 -1.37 16.16
N TYR A 233 2.06 -2.44 15.65
CA TYR A 233 2.44 -3.82 15.98
C TYR A 233 3.86 -4.15 15.49
N LEU A 234 4.15 -3.86 14.23
CA LEU A 234 5.44 -4.16 13.60
C LEU A 234 6.56 -3.17 13.98
N ASN A 235 6.25 -2.04 14.63
CA ASN A 235 7.29 -1.16 15.17
C ASN A 235 8.16 -1.88 16.23
N THR A 236 7.64 -2.92 16.86
CA THR A 236 8.44 -3.80 17.75
C THR A 236 9.55 -4.49 16.95
N LEU A 237 9.27 -5.00 15.75
CA LEU A 237 10.30 -5.53 14.86
C LEU A 237 11.34 -4.46 14.55
N ASP A 238 10.88 -3.27 14.13
CA ASP A 238 11.77 -2.17 13.71
C ASP A 238 12.73 -1.76 14.85
N ARG A 239 12.21 -1.62 16.06
CA ARG A 239 13.00 -1.28 17.27
C ARG A 239 14.00 -2.38 17.68
N LEU A 240 13.57 -3.64 17.65
CA LEU A 240 14.44 -4.76 17.97
C LEU A 240 15.52 -4.94 16.90
N TRP A 241 15.17 -4.69 15.63
CA TRP A 241 16.13 -4.71 14.54
C TRP A 241 17.19 -3.61 14.69
N GLU A 242 16.76 -2.40 15.00
CA GLU A 242 17.68 -1.28 15.26
C GLU A 242 18.67 -1.62 16.39
N LYS A 243 18.20 -2.34 17.43
CA LYS A 243 19.04 -2.71 18.58
C LYS A 243 19.98 -3.88 18.31
N TYR A 244 19.52 -4.91 17.59
CA TYR A 244 20.24 -6.19 17.50
C TYR A 244 20.56 -6.62 16.06
N GLY A 245 19.93 -6.05 15.05
CA GLY A 245 20.00 -6.53 13.67
C GLY A 245 20.93 -5.75 12.74
N LEU A 246 21.36 -4.54 13.10
CA LEU A 246 22.11 -3.65 12.21
C LEU A 246 23.45 -4.24 11.73
N THR A 247 24.09 -5.09 12.54
CA THR A 247 25.33 -5.79 12.18
C THR A 247 25.11 -6.89 11.14
N HIS A 248 23.89 -7.41 11.05
CA HIS A 248 23.53 -8.50 10.15
C HIS A 248 23.06 -7.98 8.78
N GLY A 249 22.32 -6.87 8.75
CA GLY A 249 21.84 -6.31 7.50
C GLY A 249 20.95 -5.09 7.65
N ILE A 250 20.64 -4.47 6.51
CA ILE A 250 19.75 -3.30 6.40
C ILE A 250 18.32 -3.81 6.23
N LEU A 251 17.47 -3.56 7.22
CA LEU A 251 16.04 -3.85 7.17
C LEU A 251 15.32 -2.77 6.35
N VAL A 252 14.46 -3.17 5.42
CA VAL A 252 13.52 -2.31 4.72
C VAL A 252 12.14 -2.95 4.77
N ARG A 253 11.19 -2.24 5.35
CA ARG A 253 9.82 -2.71 5.56
C ARG A 253 8.79 -1.78 4.91
N TYR A 254 7.84 -2.36 4.20
CA TYR A 254 6.66 -1.68 3.67
C TYR A 254 5.39 -2.40 4.11
N ALA A 255 4.75 -1.94 5.17
CA ALA A 255 3.72 -2.67 5.89
C ALA A 255 4.24 -4.04 6.38
N ASP A 256 3.65 -5.14 5.89
CA ASP A 256 4.04 -6.52 6.16
C ASP A 256 5.15 -7.04 5.21
N ASP A 257 5.32 -6.43 4.04
CA ASP A 257 6.41 -6.77 3.11
C ASP A 257 7.77 -6.35 3.68
N THR A 258 8.70 -7.31 3.83
CA THR A 258 9.97 -7.09 4.52
C THR A 258 11.13 -7.70 3.75
N VAL A 259 12.20 -6.90 3.54
CA VAL A 259 13.48 -7.39 3.00
C VAL A 259 14.65 -6.97 3.88
N ILE A 260 15.66 -7.83 4.00
CA ILE A 260 16.88 -7.53 4.73
C ILE A 260 18.07 -7.74 3.81
N ILE A 261 18.85 -6.69 3.58
CA ILE A 261 19.98 -6.70 2.67
C ILE A 261 21.25 -6.94 3.47
N CYS A 262 21.96 -8.04 3.19
CA CYS A 262 23.09 -8.54 3.93
C CYS A 262 24.35 -8.61 3.05
N LYS A 263 25.54 -8.45 3.66
CA LYS A 263 26.81 -8.48 2.93
C LYS A 263 27.24 -9.88 2.50
N ASN A 264 26.96 -10.88 3.30
CA ASN A 264 27.36 -12.27 3.07
C ASN A 264 26.30 -13.26 3.55
N LYS A 265 26.45 -14.54 3.17
CA LYS A 265 25.51 -15.61 3.49
C LYS A 265 25.38 -15.84 5.02
N LYS A 266 26.49 -15.73 5.77
CA LYS A 266 26.48 -15.89 7.22
C LYS A 266 25.58 -14.83 7.89
N ASN A 267 25.73 -13.58 7.47
CA ASN A 267 24.87 -12.49 7.98
C ASN A 267 23.41 -12.68 7.58
N ALA A 268 23.12 -13.19 6.37
CA ALA A 268 21.76 -13.46 5.95
C ALA A 268 21.10 -14.57 6.78
N ASN A 269 21.84 -15.63 7.13
CA ASN A 269 21.34 -16.67 8.04
C ASN A 269 21.08 -16.11 9.46
N HIS A 270 22.00 -15.32 10.00
CA HIS A 270 21.80 -14.68 11.31
C HIS A 270 20.61 -13.70 11.29
N ALA A 271 20.47 -12.94 10.20
CA ALA A 271 19.34 -12.04 9.99
C ALA A 271 17.99 -12.79 9.95
N LEU A 272 17.93 -13.92 9.25
CA LEU A 272 16.73 -14.77 9.20
C LEU A 272 16.38 -15.33 10.57
N ASN A 273 17.36 -15.86 11.30
CA ASN A 273 17.15 -16.41 12.66
C ASN A 273 16.65 -15.34 13.63
N LEU A 274 17.26 -14.15 13.60
CA LEU A 274 16.81 -13.02 14.41
C LEU A 274 15.41 -12.59 14.05
N LEU A 275 15.08 -12.52 12.75
CA LEU A 275 13.74 -12.18 12.28
C LEU A 275 12.70 -13.21 12.77
N GLN A 276 12.99 -14.50 12.66
CA GLN A 276 12.13 -15.59 13.15
C GLN A 276 11.89 -15.47 14.67
N TYR A 277 12.93 -15.19 15.43
CA TYR A 277 12.84 -14.97 16.87
C TYR A 277 11.93 -13.77 17.21
N ILE A 278 12.10 -12.65 16.51
CA ILE A 278 11.26 -11.46 16.72
C ILE A 278 9.80 -11.74 16.34
N MET A 279 9.56 -12.44 15.23
CA MET A 279 8.22 -12.81 14.81
C MET A 279 7.53 -13.71 15.84
N ALA A 280 8.25 -14.69 16.38
CA ALA A 280 7.71 -15.56 17.45
C ALA A 280 7.31 -14.75 18.71
N LYS A 281 8.08 -13.74 19.08
CA LYS A 281 7.71 -12.82 20.19
C LYS A 281 6.45 -12.00 19.92
N LEU A 282 6.14 -11.77 18.64
CA LEU A 282 4.93 -11.11 18.18
C LEU A 282 3.79 -12.10 17.87
N ASP A 283 3.89 -13.38 18.21
CA ASP A 283 2.96 -14.44 17.85
C ASP A 283 2.70 -14.53 16.34
N LEU A 284 3.69 -14.13 15.54
CA LEU A 284 3.65 -14.19 14.09
C LEU A 284 4.57 -15.29 13.56
N LYS A 285 4.27 -15.77 12.36
CA LYS A 285 5.10 -16.75 11.65
C LYS A 285 5.49 -16.22 10.28
N LEU A 286 6.71 -16.53 9.87
CA LEU A 286 7.12 -16.31 8.49
C LEU A 286 6.55 -17.42 7.60
N HIS A 287 6.14 -17.04 6.39
CA HIS A 287 5.60 -18.01 5.43
C HIS A 287 6.72 -18.93 4.92
N PRO A 288 6.64 -20.26 5.13
CA PRO A 288 7.79 -21.17 4.94
C PRO A 288 8.28 -21.25 3.48
N VAL A 289 7.37 -21.14 2.51
CA VAL A 289 7.71 -21.26 1.08
C VAL A 289 8.13 -19.94 0.46
N LYS A 290 7.56 -18.81 0.91
CA LYS A 290 7.84 -17.50 0.32
C LYS A 290 9.03 -16.82 0.96
N THR A 291 9.34 -17.13 2.23
CA THR A 291 10.53 -16.59 2.89
C THR A 291 11.77 -17.34 2.40
N LYS A 292 12.74 -16.61 1.84
CA LYS A 292 13.94 -17.19 1.26
C LYS A 292 15.14 -16.26 1.36
N ILE A 293 16.32 -16.83 1.32
CA ILE A 293 17.58 -16.10 1.12
C ILE A 293 17.95 -16.16 -0.36
N VAL A 294 18.06 -15.00 -0.98
CA VAL A 294 18.42 -14.85 -2.39
C VAL A 294 19.88 -14.42 -2.51
N SER A 295 20.67 -15.12 -3.36
CA SER A 295 22.05 -14.74 -3.67
C SER A 295 22.08 -13.86 -4.92
N MET A 296 22.45 -12.60 -4.76
CA MET A 296 22.64 -11.68 -5.88
C MET A 296 24.10 -11.62 -6.34
N TRP A 297 25.00 -12.40 -5.74
CA TRP A 297 26.45 -12.32 -5.95
C TRP A 297 26.86 -12.46 -7.41
N ASP A 298 26.38 -13.50 -8.08
CA ASP A 298 26.72 -13.82 -9.47
C ASP A 298 25.77 -13.19 -10.51
N GLY A 299 24.62 -12.65 -10.05
CA GLY A 299 23.59 -12.07 -10.90
C GLY A 299 22.67 -13.10 -11.55
N LYS A 300 22.71 -14.37 -11.14
CA LYS A 300 21.77 -15.39 -11.64
C LYS A 300 20.42 -15.27 -10.99
N GLU A 301 20.39 -14.99 -9.69
CA GLU A 301 19.16 -14.80 -8.90
C GLU A 301 18.78 -13.32 -8.75
N GLY A 302 17.53 -13.11 -8.41
CA GLY A 302 16.95 -11.81 -8.06
C GLY A 302 15.71 -11.99 -7.21
N PHE A 303 15.17 -10.90 -6.67
CA PHE A 303 13.98 -10.91 -5.85
C PHE A 303 13.00 -9.82 -6.26
N ASP A 304 11.73 -10.03 -5.93
CA ASP A 304 10.66 -9.08 -6.18
C ASP A 304 10.33 -8.34 -4.87
N PHE A 305 10.34 -7.01 -4.91
CA PHE A 305 9.90 -6.18 -3.80
C PHE A 305 9.06 -5.02 -4.32
N LEU A 306 7.86 -4.83 -3.77
CA LEU A 306 6.91 -3.78 -4.16
C LEU A 306 6.64 -3.73 -5.68
N GLY A 307 6.54 -4.90 -6.32
CA GLY A 307 6.27 -4.99 -7.75
C GLY A 307 7.46 -4.75 -8.67
N MET A 308 8.63 -4.40 -8.12
CA MET A 308 9.90 -4.31 -8.82
C MET A 308 10.71 -5.59 -8.65
N HIS A 309 11.38 -6.02 -9.72
CA HIS A 309 12.41 -7.05 -9.68
C HIS A 309 13.78 -6.42 -9.51
N HIS A 310 14.55 -6.95 -8.58
CA HIS A 310 15.91 -6.53 -8.28
C HIS A 310 16.87 -7.65 -8.68
N ARG A 311 17.80 -7.34 -9.56
CA ARG A 311 18.80 -8.32 -10.01
C ARG A 311 20.12 -7.62 -10.30
N ARG A 312 21.24 -8.24 -9.93
CA ARG A 312 22.55 -7.73 -10.25
C ARG A 312 22.90 -8.09 -11.69
N MET A 313 23.25 -7.10 -12.50
CA MET A 313 23.59 -7.27 -13.90
C MET A 313 24.95 -6.65 -14.18
N THR A 314 25.67 -7.23 -15.14
CA THR A 314 26.90 -6.64 -15.65
C THR A 314 26.54 -5.57 -16.66
N THR A 315 27.11 -4.39 -16.48
CA THR A 315 26.97 -3.25 -17.39
C THR A 315 28.35 -2.68 -17.70
N GLU A 316 28.42 -1.85 -18.72
CA GLU A 316 29.66 -1.27 -19.20
C GLU A 316 29.65 0.25 -19.01
N THR A 317 30.76 0.82 -18.55
CA THR A 317 30.92 2.27 -18.50
C THR A 317 31.15 2.83 -19.90
N SER A 318 31.02 4.15 -20.08
CA SER A 318 31.37 4.84 -21.34
C SER A 318 32.83 4.62 -21.79
N LYS A 319 33.71 4.12 -20.89
CA LYS A 319 35.12 3.82 -21.14
C LYS A 319 35.38 2.33 -21.38
N GLY A 320 34.34 1.50 -21.54
CA GLY A 320 34.50 0.04 -21.79
C GLY A 320 34.76 -0.80 -20.55
N GLN A 321 34.75 -0.25 -19.34
CA GLN A 321 34.93 -1.01 -18.11
C GLN A 321 33.64 -1.72 -17.69
N LEU A 322 33.73 -3.05 -17.50
CA LEU A 322 32.61 -3.84 -16.98
C LEU A 322 32.51 -3.69 -15.47
N TYR A 323 31.29 -3.39 -14.99
CA TYR A 323 30.97 -3.37 -13.58
C TYR A 323 29.59 -4.02 -13.32
N LYS A 324 29.33 -4.42 -12.08
CA LYS A 324 28.04 -4.99 -11.71
C LYS A 324 27.20 -3.97 -10.94
N GLU A 325 25.99 -3.73 -11.44
CA GLU A 325 25.00 -2.85 -10.81
C GLU A 325 23.69 -3.61 -10.57
N THR A 326 22.95 -3.22 -9.53
CA THR A 326 21.61 -3.74 -9.27
C THR A 326 20.58 -3.00 -10.10
N TYR A 327 20.01 -3.70 -11.07
CA TYR A 327 18.92 -3.21 -11.89
C TYR A 327 17.61 -3.36 -11.15
N GLN A 328 16.79 -2.33 -11.27
CA GLN A 328 15.39 -2.31 -10.82
C GLN A 328 14.48 -2.19 -12.04
N TYR A 329 13.68 -3.19 -12.29
CA TYR A 329 12.72 -3.21 -13.39
C TYR A 329 11.40 -3.85 -12.95
N PRO A 330 10.28 -3.63 -13.67
CA PRO A 330 8.99 -4.20 -13.30
C PRO A 330 9.05 -5.72 -13.21
N SER A 331 8.52 -6.29 -12.15
CA SER A 331 8.44 -7.75 -11.98
C SER A 331 7.62 -8.39 -13.12
N ARG A 332 7.83 -9.69 -13.35
CA ARG A 332 7.03 -10.43 -14.35
C ARG A 332 5.53 -10.31 -14.11
N LYS A 333 5.11 -10.29 -12.84
CA LYS A 333 3.69 -10.08 -12.44
C LYS A 333 3.22 -8.69 -12.83
N ALA A 334 4.01 -7.65 -12.58
CA ALA A 334 3.68 -6.27 -12.95
C ALA A 334 3.57 -6.10 -14.48
N MET A 335 4.52 -6.65 -15.25
CA MET A 335 4.49 -6.63 -16.71
C MET A 335 3.24 -7.36 -17.25
N LYS A 336 2.94 -8.55 -16.75
CA LYS A 336 1.74 -9.32 -17.14
C LYS A 336 0.46 -8.54 -16.86
N LYS A 337 0.37 -7.91 -15.68
CA LYS A 337 -0.78 -7.08 -15.30
C LYS A 337 -0.95 -5.88 -16.24
N MET A 338 0.14 -5.18 -16.57
CA MET A 338 0.07 -4.03 -17.49
C MET A 338 -0.30 -4.45 -18.90
N LYS A 339 0.27 -5.54 -19.43
CA LYS A 339 -0.12 -6.09 -20.72
C LYS A 339 -1.61 -6.49 -20.78
N ALA A 340 -2.14 -7.09 -19.71
CA ALA A 340 -3.55 -7.41 -19.60
C ALA A 340 -4.43 -6.15 -19.60
N GLU A 341 -4.01 -5.11 -18.87
CA GLU A 341 -4.71 -3.83 -18.80
C GLU A 341 -4.73 -3.12 -20.17
N ILE A 342 -3.62 -3.11 -20.90
CA ILE A 342 -3.55 -2.60 -22.26
C ILE A 342 -4.53 -3.36 -23.16
N LYS A 343 -4.51 -4.70 -23.11
CA LYS A 343 -5.40 -5.55 -23.90
C LYS A 343 -6.87 -5.26 -23.60
N LYS A 344 -7.24 -5.13 -22.32
CA LYS A 344 -8.61 -4.82 -21.89
C LYS A 344 -9.11 -3.47 -22.44
N ASN A 345 -8.24 -2.45 -22.52
CA ASN A 345 -8.60 -1.10 -22.95
C ASN A 345 -8.55 -0.88 -24.46
N VAL A 346 -7.96 -1.80 -25.23
CA VAL A 346 -7.78 -1.64 -26.68
C VAL A 346 -8.39 -2.78 -27.49
N ASN A 347 -8.34 -4.02 -27.03
CA ASN A 347 -8.65 -5.20 -27.86
C ASN A 347 -9.88 -5.97 -27.37
N GLY A 348 -11.01 -5.30 -27.12
CA GLY A 348 -12.31 -5.91 -26.84
C GLY A 348 -13.21 -5.92 -28.09
N ARG A 349 -14.14 -6.88 -28.22
CA ARG A 349 -15.16 -6.85 -29.32
C ARG A 349 -15.99 -5.58 -29.27
N SER A 350 -16.44 -5.16 -28.10
CA SER A 350 -17.17 -3.91 -27.85
C SER A 350 -16.39 -2.65 -28.24
N LEU A 351 -15.06 -2.73 -28.27
CA LEU A 351 -14.19 -1.60 -28.59
C LEU A 351 -13.96 -1.41 -30.09
N LEU A 352 -14.45 -2.32 -30.95
CA LEU A 352 -14.29 -2.17 -32.39
C LEU A 352 -15.09 -0.99 -32.97
N VAL A 353 -16.17 -0.58 -32.31
CA VAL A 353 -16.95 0.62 -32.68
C VAL A 353 -16.34 1.92 -32.18
N ALA A 354 -15.44 1.87 -31.19
CA ALA A 354 -14.84 3.05 -30.60
C ALA A 354 -13.94 3.79 -31.61
N LYS A 355 -13.77 5.10 -31.38
CA LYS A 355 -12.73 5.90 -32.07
C LYS A 355 -11.36 5.66 -31.45
N GLU A 356 -10.30 5.79 -32.25
CA GLU A 356 -8.94 5.60 -31.82
C GLU A 356 -8.56 6.59 -30.70
N GLU A 357 -9.04 7.83 -30.81
CA GLU A 357 -8.85 8.90 -29.84
C GLU A 357 -9.43 8.56 -28.46
N ASP A 358 -10.60 7.91 -28.42
CA ASP A 358 -11.24 7.50 -27.16
C ASP A 358 -10.44 6.41 -26.46
N LEU A 359 -9.91 5.46 -27.22
CA LEU A 359 -9.03 4.41 -26.67
C LEU A 359 -7.73 5.02 -26.10
N ILE A 360 -7.14 5.97 -26.82
CA ILE A 360 -5.93 6.69 -26.38
C ILE A 360 -6.22 7.49 -25.11
N LYS A 361 -7.33 8.23 -25.06
CA LYS A 361 -7.75 9.01 -23.89
C LYS A 361 -7.92 8.12 -22.65
N ASN A 362 -8.51 6.95 -22.81
CA ASN A 362 -8.73 5.99 -21.71
C ASN A 362 -7.43 5.28 -21.26
N LEU A 363 -6.49 5.07 -22.17
CA LEU A 363 -5.24 4.36 -21.88
C LEU A 363 -4.16 5.28 -21.29
N ASN A 364 -4.08 6.55 -21.71
CA ASN A 364 -3.05 7.50 -21.28
C ASN A 364 -2.91 7.66 -19.76
N PRO A 365 -3.98 7.81 -18.94
CA PRO A 365 -3.85 7.91 -17.50
C PRO A 365 -3.17 6.68 -16.88
N LYS A 366 -3.44 5.49 -17.43
CA LYS A 366 -2.86 4.23 -16.99
C LYS A 366 -1.38 4.13 -17.34
N ILE A 367 -1.00 4.54 -18.55
CA ILE A 367 0.39 4.66 -19.00
C ILE A 367 1.16 5.60 -18.08
N ILE A 368 0.63 6.80 -17.84
CA ILE A 368 1.27 7.83 -17.02
C ILE A 368 1.44 7.33 -15.58
N GLY A 369 0.38 6.80 -14.98
CA GLY A 369 0.41 6.28 -13.61
C GLY A 369 1.42 5.14 -13.44
N TRP A 370 1.43 4.20 -14.39
CA TRP A 370 2.35 3.07 -14.37
C TRP A 370 3.81 3.51 -14.61
N LYS A 371 4.06 4.38 -15.59
CA LYS A 371 5.36 4.97 -15.87
C LYS A 371 5.91 5.72 -14.64
N ASN A 372 5.08 6.53 -13.99
CA ASN A 372 5.48 7.29 -12.80
C ASN A 372 5.93 6.39 -11.65
N TYR A 373 5.35 5.21 -11.51
CA TYR A 373 5.74 4.26 -10.47
C TYR A 373 6.98 3.44 -10.86
N TYR A 374 7.00 2.88 -12.07
CA TYR A 374 7.98 1.87 -12.49
C TYR A 374 9.22 2.44 -13.21
N SER A 375 9.21 3.69 -13.69
CA SER A 375 10.37 4.23 -14.42
C SER A 375 11.58 4.42 -13.50
N THR A 376 12.69 3.75 -13.87
CA THR A 376 14.00 3.82 -13.22
C THR A 376 15.09 4.11 -14.25
N LYS A 377 16.31 4.36 -13.81
CA LYS A 377 17.46 4.56 -14.74
C LYS A 377 17.85 3.29 -15.48
N THR A 378 17.50 2.12 -14.97
CA THR A 378 18.00 0.82 -15.43
C THR A 378 16.96 -0.05 -16.12
N ASN A 379 15.78 0.48 -16.47
CA ASN A 379 14.69 -0.35 -17.00
C ASN A 379 14.13 0.09 -18.36
N GLU A 380 14.89 0.85 -19.12
CA GLU A 380 14.46 1.39 -20.42
C GLU A 380 13.99 0.29 -21.39
N THR A 381 14.70 -0.84 -21.46
CA THR A 381 14.34 -1.97 -22.31
C THR A 381 12.93 -2.52 -22.02
N TRP A 382 12.55 -2.64 -20.74
CA TRP A 382 11.21 -3.10 -20.36
C TRP A 382 10.12 -2.08 -20.69
N MET A 383 10.45 -0.78 -20.63
CA MET A 383 9.55 0.29 -21.08
C MET A 383 9.32 0.24 -22.59
N GLN A 384 10.39 0.05 -23.37
CA GLN A 384 10.30 -0.13 -24.83
C GLN A 384 9.52 -1.40 -25.21
N GLU A 385 9.67 -2.49 -24.47
CA GLU A 385 8.87 -3.70 -24.65
C GLU A 385 7.36 -3.42 -24.50
N LEU A 386 6.96 -2.59 -23.53
CA LEU A 386 5.56 -2.21 -23.35
C LEU A 386 5.08 -1.27 -24.46
N ASP A 387 5.90 -0.31 -24.90
CA ASP A 387 5.55 0.54 -26.04
C ASP A 387 5.32 -0.30 -27.29
N TRP A 388 6.18 -1.27 -27.55
CA TRP A 388 5.99 -2.19 -28.65
C TRP A 388 4.72 -3.04 -28.49
N TYR A 389 4.43 -3.52 -27.29
CA TYR A 389 3.21 -4.26 -27.01
C TYR A 389 1.94 -3.41 -27.23
N ILE A 390 1.98 -2.13 -26.88
CA ILE A 390 0.88 -1.18 -27.14
C ILE A 390 0.66 -1.04 -28.65
N ILE A 391 1.72 -0.77 -29.42
CA ILE A 391 1.67 -0.64 -30.89
C ILE A 391 1.07 -1.90 -31.51
N CYS A 392 1.55 -3.08 -31.13
CA CYS A 392 1.03 -4.36 -31.61
C CYS A 392 -0.46 -4.55 -31.27
N THR A 393 -0.89 -4.11 -30.10
CA THR A 393 -2.28 -4.26 -29.65
C THR A 393 -3.21 -3.33 -30.42
N PHE A 394 -2.82 -2.06 -30.63
CA PHE A 394 -3.56 -1.12 -31.51
C PHE A 394 -3.59 -1.60 -32.97
N THR A 395 -2.49 -2.15 -33.48
CA THR A 395 -2.43 -2.69 -34.84
C THR A 395 -3.43 -3.83 -35.03
N ARG A 396 -3.52 -4.75 -34.07
CA ARG A 396 -4.52 -5.84 -34.08
C ARG A 396 -5.95 -5.31 -34.03
N TRP A 397 -6.21 -4.32 -33.17
CA TRP A 397 -7.49 -3.66 -33.08
C TRP A 397 -7.86 -2.99 -34.42
N TYR A 398 -6.96 -2.18 -34.98
CA TYR A 398 -7.14 -1.49 -36.26
C TYR A 398 -7.48 -2.46 -37.38
N ASN A 399 -6.69 -3.54 -37.54
CA ASN A 399 -6.89 -4.52 -38.56
C ASN A 399 -8.21 -5.29 -38.40
N LYS A 400 -8.63 -5.61 -37.18
CA LYS A 400 -9.95 -6.20 -36.91
C LYS A 400 -11.08 -5.24 -37.25
N LYS A 401 -11.00 -3.98 -36.89
CA LYS A 401 -11.97 -2.95 -37.16
C LYS A 401 -12.19 -2.80 -38.69
N HIS A 402 -11.11 -2.88 -39.46
CA HIS A 402 -11.10 -2.78 -40.91
C HIS A 402 -11.17 -4.13 -41.62
N GLN A 403 -11.56 -5.21 -40.95
CA GLN A 403 -11.76 -6.57 -41.49
C GLN A 403 -10.58 -7.11 -42.32
N ARG A 404 -9.35 -6.75 -41.93
CA ARG A 404 -8.12 -7.15 -42.65
C ARG A 404 -7.69 -8.57 -42.24
N ARG A 405 -7.31 -9.39 -43.23
CA ARG A 405 -6.86 -10.78 -42.99
C ARG A 405 -5.55 -10.86 -42.20
N LYS A 406 -4.57 -9.98 -42.47
CA LYS A 406 -3.26 -9.97 -41.82
C LYS A 406 -3.31 -9.11 -40.53
N HIS A 407 -3.27 -9.77 -39.38
CA HIS A 407 -3.39 -9.10 -38.06
C HIS A 407 -2.31 -8.08 -37.74
N MET A 408 -1.12 -8.15 -38.32
CA MET A 408 0.01 -7.25 -38.13
C MET A 408 0.33 -6.40 -39.36
N SER A 409 -0.58 -6.29 -40.32
CA SER A 409 -0.40 -5.33 -41.44
C SER A 409 -0.48 -3.89 -40.91
N ARG A 410 0.20 -2.96 -41.59
CA ARG A 410 0.19 -1.50 -41.32
C ARG A 410 0.68 -1.07 -39.95
N VAL A 411 1.62 -1.80 -39.31
CA VAL A 411 2.19 -1.45 -38.01
C VAL A 411 2.77 -0.02 -38.02
N GLY A 412 3.52 0.37 -39.04
CA GLY A 412 4.11 1.71 -39.18
C GLY A 412 3.05 2.82 -39.25
N PHE A 413 2.00 2.59 -40.05
CA PHE A 413 0.87 3.52 -40.16
C PHE A 413 0.16 3.71 -38.80
N VAL A 414 -0.20 2.62 -38.14
CA VAL A 414 -0.89 2.66 -36.84
C VAL A 414 0.02 3.31 -35.78
N ARG A 415 1.30 2.98 -35.77
CA ARG A 415 2.28 3.61 -34.85
C ARG A 415 2.28 5.13 -35.00
N ASN A 416 2.35 5.65 -36.22
CA ASN A 416 2.34 7.10 -36.46
C ASN A 416 1.01 7.71 -36.03
N SER A 417 -0.11 7.13 -36.45
CA SER A 417 -1.46 7.61 -36.10
C SER A 417 -1.67 7.72 -34.59
N ILE A 418 -1.33 6.69 -33.80
CA ILE A 418 -1.56 6.72 -32.34
C ILE A 418 -0.71 7.77 -31.63
N TYR A 419 0.52 8.01 -32.09
CA TYR A 419 1.38 9.03 -31.50
C TYR A 419 0.99 10.45 -31.92
N GLU A 420 0.61 10.67 -33.16
CA GLU A 420 0.04 11.94 -33.66
C GLU A 420 -1.23 12.31 -32.89
N LYS A 421 -2.06 11.33 -32.55
CA LYS A 421 -3.28 11.48 -31.74
C LYS A 421 -3.01 11.57 -30.22
N GLY A 422 -1.76 11.67 -29.81
CA GLY A 422 -1.35 12.01 -28.46
C GLY A 422 -1.19 10.82 -27.49
N LEU A 423 -0.99 9.58 -27.98
CA LEU A 423 -0.61 8.47 -27.12
C LEU A 423 0.70 8.77 -26.39
N LYS A 424 0.72 8.52 -25.08
CA LYS A 424 1.94 8.69 -24.27
C LYS A 424 2.84 7.46 -24.39
N LYS A 425 4.18 7.67 -24.35
CA LYS A 425 5.17 6.60 -24.36
C LYS A 425 5.51 6.15 -22.94
N MET A 426 5.76 4.86 -22.76
CA MET A 426 6.33 4.27 -21.54
C MET A 426 7.81 4.60 -21.42
N ALA A 427 8.56 4.39 -22.49
CA ALA A 427 9.99 4.71 -22.58
C ALA A 427 10.24 6.21 -22.43
N ARG A 428 11.48 6.56 -22.11
CA ARG A 428 11.93 7.96 -22.13
C ARG A 428 12.00 8.43 -23.60
N ALA A 429 11.74 9.70 -23.79
CA ALA A 429 11.89 10.32 -25.10
C ALA A 429 13.36 10.41 -25.48
#